data_60875791f17871bc2df916bf0e108f7b
#
_entry.id   60875791f17871bc2df916bf0e108f7b
#
_cell.length_a   1.000
_cell.length_b   1.000
_cell.length_c   1.000
_cell.angle_alpha   90.00
_cell.angle_beta   90.00
_cell.angle_gamma   90.00
#
_symmetry.space_group_name_H-M   'P 1'
#
loop_
_entity.id
_entity.type
_entity.pdbx_description
1 polymer ?
#
loop_
_entity_poly.entity_id
_entity_poly.type
_entity_poly.pdbx_seq_one_letter_code
_entity_poly.pdbx_strand_id
1 'polypeptide(L)'
;MEKSSLASILQRKKNKNLTLAHRQLWGMIDLVYKDFYDKESKIFDAGNVTREEFSIIKHVYKTRHVVTYTELKALLNNKHLSHVGWVIRNLEKKGLVTTVKHWSDQRSRDVMLTKKGVRTYERISSTHNKVMGALFSQIPKEQREQTTRLLIHIHNRMAKKPIANFIDSDYIQ
;
A
#
# COMPACT_ATOMS: atom_id res chain seq x y z
N MET A 1 25.36 -12.13 5.68
CA MET A 1 24.61 -12.44 4.44
C MET A 1 24.14 -11.13 3.83
N GLU A 2 24.83 -10.70 2.77
CA GLU A 2 24.61 -9.40 2.12
C GLU A 2 23.24 -9.31 1.47
N LYS A 3 22.50 -8.28 1.83
CA LYS A 3 21.30 -7.85 1.11
C LYS A 3 21.76 -7.28 -0.23
N SER A 4 21.75 -8.08 -1.30
CA SER A 4 21.89 -7.53 -2.64
C SER A 4 20.66 -6.67 -2.94
N SER A 5 20.82 -5.35 -2.92
CA SER A 5 19.77 -4.43 -3.33
C SER A 5 19.52 -4.61 -4.83
N LEU A 6 18.30 -4.35 -5.30
CA LEU A 6 17.97 -4.31 -6.73
C LEU A 6 18.99 -3.49 -7.53
N ALA A 7 19.51 -2.40 -6.95
CA ALA A 7 20.58 -1.60 -7.51
C ALA A 7 21.90 -2.38 -7.71
N SER A 8 22.26 -3.28 -6.77
CA SER A 8 23.47 -4.12 -6.90
C SER A 8 23.30 -5.22 -7.95
N ILE A 9 22.09 -5.73 -8.13
CA ILE A 9 21.77 -6.68 -9.20
C ILE A 9 21.86 -5.98 -10.58
N LEU A 10 21.40 -4.75 -10.66
CA LEU A 10 21.45 -3.92 -11.88
C LEU A 10 22.87 -3.44 -12.20
N GLN A 11 23.72 -3.17 -11.19
CA GLN A 11 25.13 -2.79 -11.38
C GLN A 11 26.04 -3.97 -11.72
N ARG A 12 25.76 -5.20 -11.29
CA ARG A 12 26.65 -6.35 -11.49
C ARG A 12 26.69 -6.94 -12.89
N LYS A 13 25.78 -6.54 -13.79
CA LYS A 13 25.92 -6.81 -15.23
C LYS A 13 25.56 -5.52 -15.97
N LYS A 14 26.53 -4.90 -16.61
CA LYS A 14 26.28 -4.14 -17.83
C LYS A 14 25.60 -5.13 -18.78
N ASN A 15 24.27 -5.28 -18.64
CA ASN A 15 23.49 -6.17 -19.48
C ASN A 15 23.47 -5.59 -20.89
N LYS A 16 24.49 -5.94 -21.68
CA LYS A 16 24.51 -5.71 -23.14
C LYS A 16 23.31 -6.34 -23.86
N ASN A 17 22.48 -7.11 -23.15
CA ASN A 17 21.43 -7.96 -23.73
C ASN A 17 19.99 -7.58 -23.35
N LEU A 18 19.73 -6.42 -22.71
CA LEU A 18 18.34 -5.98 -22.59
C LEU A 18 17.86 -5.49 -23.97
N THR A 19 16.94 -6.23 -24.56
CA THR A 19 16.32 -5.83 -25.82
C THR A 19 15.57 -4.50 -25.67
N LEU A 20 15.32 -3.82 -26.78
CA LEU A 20 14.50 -2.59 -26.78
C LEU A 20 13.15 -2.82 -26.08
N ALA A 21 12.51 -3.97 -26.36
CA ALA A 21 11.23 -4.36 -25.74
C ALA A 21 11.30 -4.45 -24.21
N HIS A 22 12.35 -5.01 -23.65
CA HIS A 22 12.53 -5.06 -22.19
C HIS A 22 12.65 -3.66 -21.56
N ARG A 23 13.37 -2.76 -22.22
CA ARG A 23 13.54 -1.38 -21.75
C ARG A 23 12.23 -0.60 -21.84
N GLN A 24 11.47 -0.79 -22.91
CA GLN A 24 10.16 -0.18 -23.09
C GLN A 24 9.17 -0.68 -22.02
N LEU A 25 9.11 -1.98 -21.77
CA LEU A 25 8.22 -2.55 -20.74
C LEU A 25 8.56 -1.99 -19.35
N TRP A 26 9.86 -1.97 -18.99
CA TRP A 26 10.30 -1.41 -17.72
C TRP A 26 9.95 0.08 -17.60
N GLY A 27 10.24 0.88 -18.62
CA GLY A 27 9.93 2.30 -18.64
C GLY A 27 8.44 2.58 -18.53
N MET A 28 7.59 1.77 -19.16
CA MET A 28 6.13 1.91 -19.06
C MET A 28 5.61 1.55 -17.67
N ILE A 29 6.14 0.49 -17.02
CA ILE A 29 5.77 0.14 -15.65
C ILE A 29 6.14 1.30 -14.70
N ASP A 30 7.32 1.87 -14.83
CA ASP A 30 7.78 2.98 -13.99
C ASP A 30 6.93 4.23 -14.20
N LEU A 31 6.63 4.59 -15.45
CA LEU A 31 5.78 5.72 -15.79
C LEU A 31 4.36 5.56 -15.24
N VAL A 32 3.74 4.40 -15.45
CA VAL A 32 2.40 4.10 -14.95
C VAL A 32 2.38 4.14 -13.42
N TYR A 33 3.39 3.56 -12.76
CA TYR A 33 3.51 3.63 -11.30
C TYR A 33 3.56 5.07 -10.79
N LYS A 34 4.37 5.92 -11.43
CA LYS A 34 4.49 7.34 -11.10
C LYS A 34 3.15 8.07 -11.25
N ASP A 35 2.47 7.87 -12.39
CA ASP A 35 1.19 8.52 -12.66
C ASP A 35 0.11 8.12 -11.64
N PHE A 36 0.06 6.82 -11.26
CA PHE A 36 -0.84 6.36 -10.20
C PHE A 36 -0.47 6.96 -8.85
N TYR A 37 0.83 6.96 -8.52
CA TYR A 37 1.31 7.53 -7.27
C TYR A 37 0.92 9.00 -7.12
N ASP A 38 1.10 9.79 -8.18
CA ASP A 38 0.76 11.22 -8.19
C ASP A 38 -0.75 11.47 -8.05
N LYS A 39 -1.58 10.63 -8.70
CA LYS A 39 -3.04 10.72 -8.56
C LYS A 39 -3.50 10.36 -7.15
N GLU A 40 -2.99 9.29 -6.58
CA GLU A 40 -3.33 8.87 -5.21
C GLU A 40 -2.84 9.89 -4.18
N SER A 41 -1.64 10.46 -4.35
CA SER A 41 -1.12 11.49 -3.45
C SER A 41 -2.06 12.68 -3.37
N LYS A 42 -2.58 13.16 -4.48
CA LYS A 42 -3.56 14.27 -4.49
C LYS A 42 -4.84 13.91 -3.72
N ILE A 43 -5.30 12.66 -3.81
CA ILE A 43 -6.49 12.20 -3.07
C ILE A 43 -6.19 12.17 -1.56
N PHE A 44 -5.03 11.69 -1.16
CA PHE A 44 -4.62 11.61 0.24
C PHE A 44 -4.36 13.01 0.82
N ASP A 45 -3.72 13.90 0.07
CA ASP A 45 -3.46 15.29 0.48
C ASP A 45 -4.77 16.05 0.70
N ALA A 46 -5.75 15.88 -0.20
CA ALA A 46 -7.11 16.42 -0.01
C ALA A 46 -7.82 15.83 1.22
N GLY A 47 -7.43 14.64 1.64
CA GLY A 47 -7.86 13.99 2.88
C GLY A 47 -7.07 14.42 4.12
N ASN A 48 -6.01 15.19 3.96
CA ASN A 48 -5.03 15.55 5.00
C ASN A 48 -4.40 14.31 5.65
N VAL A 49 -4.07 13.31 4.85
CA VAL A 49 -3.37 12.09 5.29
C VAL A 49 -2.26 11.73 4.33
N THR A 50 -1.21 11.10 4.83
CA THR A 50 -0.19 10.47 3.98
C THR A 50 -0.65 9.07 3.54
N ARG A 51 0.02 8.49 2.55
CA ARG A 51 -0.22 7.10 2.13
C ARG A 51 -0.07 6.09 3.29
N GLU A 52 0.94 6.26 4.13
CA GLU A 52 1.17 5.39 5.30
C GLU A 52 0.05 5.55 6.34
N GLU A 53 -0.35 6.80 6.62
CA GLU A 53 -1.48 7.10 7.51
C GLU A 53 -2.78 6.49 6.97
N PHE A 54 -3.04 6.63 5.66
CA PHE A 54 -4.22 6.01 5.05
C PHE A 54 -4.18 4.48 5.10
N SER A 55 -3.01 3.86 4.89
CA SER A 55 -2.86 2.41 5.02
C SER A 55 -3.21 1.92 6.42
N ILE A 56 -2.80 2.64 7.47
CA ILE A 56 -3.18 2.33 8.85
C ILE A 56 -4.69 2.50 9.06
N ILE A 57 -5.26 3.63 8.66
CA ILE A 57 -6.71 3.89 8.78
C ILE A 57 -7.51 2.79 8.07
N LYS A 58 -7.13 2.44 6.84
CA LYS A 58 -7.75 1.37 6.05
C LYS A 58 -7.68 0.03 6.78
N HIS A 59 -6.52 -0.33 7.33
CA HIS A 59 -6.32 -1.60 8.02
C HIS A 59 -7.20 -1.68 9.27
N VAL A 60 -7.17 -0.66 10.13
CA VAL A 60 -8.00 -0.60 11.34
C VAL A 60 -9.50 -0.62 11.00
N TYR A 61 -9.92 0.06 9.92
CA TYR A 61 -11.32 0.03 9.46
C TYR A 61 -11.77 -1.36 9.03
N LYS A 62 -10.92 -2.06 8.27
CA LYS A 62 -11.26 -3.38 7.70
C LYS A 62 -11.27 -4.49 8.74
N THR A 63 -10.31 -4.48 9.65
CA THR A 63 -10.23 -5.51 10.70
C THR A 63 -11.42 -5.42 11.66
N ARG A 64 -12.10 -4.27 11.73
CA ARG A 64 -13.18 -3.99 12.69
C ARG A 64 -12.80 -4.30 14.15
N HIS A 65 -11.52 -4.46 14.40
CA HIS A 65 -10.91 -4.82 15.68
C HIS A 65 -9.92 -3.77 16.12
N VAL A 66 -9.50 -3.95 17.31
CA VAL A 66 -8.37 -3.23 17.87
C VAL A 66 -7.09 -3.78 17.25
N VAL A 67 -6.22 -2.91 16.75
CA VAL A 67 -5.01 -3.30 16.02
C VAL A 67 -3.78 -2.94 16.84
N THR A 68 -2.86 -3.87 16.99
CA THR A 68 -1.62 -3.68 17.74
C THR A 68 -0.54 -2.98 16.91
N TYR A 69 0.43 -2.36 17.59
CA TYR A 69 1.61 -1.77 16.92
C TYR A 69 2.45 -2.80 16.15
N THR A 70 2.44 -4.06 16.60
CA THR A 70 3.15 -5.16 15.92
C THR A 70 2.52 -5.49 14.58
N GLU A 71 1.19 -5.54 14.51
CA GLU A 71 0.45 -5.73 13.25
C GLU A 71 0.68 -4.55 12.30
N LEU A 72 0.66 -3.32 12.80
CA LEU A 72 0.92 -2.13 12.00
C LEU A 72 2.37 -2.06 11.51
N LYS A 73 3.34 -2.61 12.27
CA LYS A 73 4.71 -2.76 11.79
C LYS A 73 4.79 -3.66 10.57
N ALA A 74 4.08 -4.79 10.58
CA ALA A 74 4.03 -5.70 9.43
C ALA A 74 3.38 -5.01 8.21
N LEU A 75 2.29 -4.28 8.42
CA LEU A 75 1.61 -3.49 7.38
C LEU A 75 2.55 -2.46 6.73
N LEU A 76 3.40 -1.81 7.49
CA LEU A 76 4.36 -0.80 7.01
C LEU A 76 5.72 -1.40 6.58
N ASN A 77 5.71 -2.60 5.98
CA ASN A 77 6.90 -3.27 5.47
C ASN A 77 8.01 -3.49 6.52
N ASN A 78 7.61 -3.85 7.74
CA ASN A 78 8.51 -4.10 8.89
C ASN A 78 9.41 -2.92 9.25
N LYS A 79 8.94 -1.68 9.08
CA LYS A 79 9.61 -0.49 9.59
C LYS A 79 9.79 -0.59 11.11
N HIS A 80 10.72 0.20 11.66
CA HIS A 80 10.93 0.23 13.10
C HIS A 80 9.66 0.65 13.87
N LEU A 81 9.44 0.11 15.05
CA LEU A 81 8.30 0.46 15.90
C LEU A 81 8.23 1.96 16.23
N SER A 82 9.39 2.63 16.33
CA SER A 82 9.48 4.08 16.49
C SER A 82 8.83 4.85 15.35
N HIS A 83 8.98 4.37 14.10
CA HIS A 83 8.33 4.96 12.93
C HIS A 83 6.81 4.74 12.98
N VAL A 84 6.37 3.51 13.29
CA VAL A 84 4.94 3.22 13.52
C VAL A 84 4.36 4.17 14.57
N GLY A 85 5.06 4.29 15.73
CA GLY A 85 4.64 5.20 16.79
C GLY A 85 4.60 6.67 16.35
N TRP A 86 5.49 7.10 15.46
CA TRP A 86 5.44 8.44 14.89
C TRP A 86 4.20 8.65 14.01
N VAL A 87 3.89 7.70 13.12
CA VAL A 87 2.69 7.75 12.26
C VAL A 87 1.41 7.77 13.10
N ILE A 88 1.33 6.92 14.13
CA ILE A 88 0.18 6.88 15.04
C ILE A 88 0.00 8.21 15.77
N ARG A 89 1.07 8.79 16.33
CA ARG A 89 1.00 10.12 16.98
C ARG A 89 0.49 11.22 16.04
N ASN A 90 0.87 11.16 14.77
CA ASN A 90 0.34 12.11 13.77
C ASN A 90 -1.16 11.90 13.53
N LEU A 91 -1.61 10.66 13.43
CA LEU A 91 -3.02 10.32 13.31
C LEU A 91 -3.84 10.74 14.55
N GLU A 92 -3.27 10.58 15.75
CA GLU A 92 -3.88 11.06 17.00
C GLU A 92 -3.99 12.59 17.02
N LYS A 93 -2.92 13.32 16.64
CA LYS A 93 -2.96 14.78 16.52
C LYS A 93 -4.02 15.27 15.54
N LYS A 94 -4.26 14.51 14.47
CA LYS A 94 -5.34 14.79 13.49
C LYS A 94 -6.73 14.37 14.02
N GLY A 95 -6.79 13.67 15.15
CA GLY A 95 -8.00 13.14 15.77
C GLY A 95 -8.64 12.01 14.97
N LEU A 96 -7.85 11.26 14.19
CA LEU A 96 -8.32 10.18 13.32
C LEU A 96 -8.28 8.82 14.01
N VAL A 97 -7.35 8.63 14.93
CA VAL A 97 -7.25 7.43 15.77
C VAL A 97 -7.16 7.81 17.23
N THR A 98 -7.39 6.86 18.11
CA THR A 98 -7.08 6.90 19.53
C THR A 98 -6.35 5.63 19.91
N THR A 99 -5.50 5.71 20.95
CA THR A 99 -4.81 4.54 21.49
C THR A 99 -5.30 4.24 22.90
N VAL A 100 -5.47 2.95 23.18
CA VAL A 100 -5.82 2.43 24.50
C VAL A 100 -4.76 1.44 24.97
N LYS A 101 -4.65 1.20 26.26
CA LYS A 101 -3.76 0.14 26.78
C LYS A 101 -4.34 -1.21 26.38
N HIS A 102 -3.45 -2.12 25.93
CA HIS A 102 -3.88 -3.47 25.64
C HIS A 102 -4.31 -4.19 26.93
N TRP A 103 -5.38 -4.95 26.85
CA TRP A 103 -6.04 -5.55 28.04
C TRP A 103 -5.15 -6.56 28.78
N SER A 104 -4.30 -7.31 28.05
CA SER A 104 -3.43 -8.36 28.61
C SER A 104 -1.98 -7.93 28.78
N ASP A 105 -1.53 -6.88 28.09
CA ASP A 105 -0.16 -6.36 28.17
C ASP A 105 -0.17 -4.83 28.26
N GLN A 106 0.02 -4.32 29.46
CA GLN A 106 0.02 -2.87 29.71
C GLN A 106 1.16 -2.12 29.02
N ARG A 107 2.17 -2.80 28.49
CA ARG A 107 3.27 -2.20 27.70
C ARG A 107 2.87 -2.04 26.23
N SER A 108 1.85 -2.79 25.78
CA SER A 108 1.30 -2.72 24.43
C SER A 108 0.17 -1.69 24.36
N ARG A 109 -0.01 -1.11 23.21
CA ARG A 109 -1.10 -0.18 22.91
C ARG A 109 -1.86 -0.67 21.69
N ASP A 110 -3.14 -0.50 21.77
CA ASP A 110 -4.11 -0.82 20.75
C ASP A 110 -4.55 0.46 20.06
N VAL A 111 -4.72 0.42 18.74
CA VAL A 111 -5.13 1.54 17.91
C VAL A 111 -6.56 1.32 17.44
N MET A 112 -7.38 2.35 17.58
CA MET A 112 -8.79 2.36 17.19
C MET A 112 -9.10 3.61 16.35
N LEU A 113 -10.04 3.50 15.40
CA LEU A 113 -10.54 4.67 14.71
C LEU A 113 -11.49 5.49 15.57
N THR A 114 -11.38 6.79 15.48
CA THR A 114 -12.41 7.70 15.96
C THR A 114 -13.57 7.79 14.95
N LYS A 115 -14.71 8.38 15.33
CA LYS A 115 -15.78 8.71 14.39
C LYS A 115 -15.29 9.58 13.22
N LYS A 116 -14.32 10.49 13.48
CA LYS A 116 -13.68 11.31 12.45
C LYS A 116 -12.82 10.44 11.53
N GLY A 117 -12.06 9.48 12.08
CA GLY A 117 -11.25 8.55 11.33
C GLY A 117 -12.08 7.69 10.36
N VAL A 118 -13.20 7.14 10.83
CA VAL A 118 -14.15 6.38 10.00
C VAL A 118 -14.65 7.23 8.82
N ARG A 119 -15.18 8.43 9.09
CA ARG A 119 -15.68 9.33 8.03
C ARG A 119 -14.56 9.73 7.05
N THR A 120 -13.35 9.94 7.54
CA THR A 120 -12.19 10.29 6.69
C THR A 120 -11.84 9.12 5.77
N TYR A 121 -11.81 7.89 6.29
CA TYR A 121 -11.61 6.69 5.48
C TYR A 121 -12.66 6.56 4.37
N GLU A 122 -13.94 6.62 4.73
CA GLU A 122 -15.06 6.46 3.80
C GLU A 122 -15.01 7.51 2.67
N ARG A 123 -14.74 8.78 3.01
CA ARG A 123 -14.61 9.87 2.05
C ARG A 123 -13.44 9.65 1.08
N ILE A 124 -12.25 9.31 1.61
CA ILE A 124 -11.05 9.08 0.78
C ILE A 124 -11.25 7.85 -0.09
N SER A 125 -11.75 6.75 0.48
CA SER A 125 -12.00 5.50 -0.24
C SER A 125 -13.02 5.68 -1.36
N SER A 126 -14.11 6.42 -1.10
CA SER A 126 -15.11 6.76 -2.13
C SER A 126 -14.50 7.57 -3.28
N THR A 127 -13.70 8.58 -2.96
CA THR A 127 -13.02 9.41 -3.98
C THR A 127 -12.03 8.57 -4.78
N HIS A 128 -11.21 7.77 -4.10
CA HIS A 128 -10.25 6.86 -4.74
C HIS A 128 -10.96 5.90 -5.71
N ASN A 129 -12.03 5.25 -5.26
CA ASN A 129 -12.79 4.31 -6.08
C ASN A 129 -13.43 4.98 -7.30
N LYS A 130 -13.95 6.20 -7.16
CA LYS A 130 -14.47 6.98 -8.30
C LYS A 130 -13.39 7.28 -9.33
N VAL A 131 -12.25 7.79 -8.89
CA VAL A 131 -11.14 8.18 -9.79
C VAL A 131 -10.56 6.95 -10.49
N MET A 132 -10.26 5.88 -9.74
CA MET A 132 -9.71 4.65 -10.30
C MET A 132 -10.73 3.90 -11.14
N GLY A 133 -11.99 3.84 -10.70
CA GLY A 133 -13.07 3.23 -11.47
C GLY A 133 -13.28 3.91 -12.81
N ALA A 134 -13.31 5.24 -12.86
CA ALA A 134 -13.42 6.00 -14.10
C ALA A 134 -12.24 5.73 -15.06
N LEU A 135 -11.03 5.58 -14.53
CA LEU A 135 -9.84 5.28 -15.32
C LEU A 135 -9.92 3.86 -15.90
N PHE A 136 -10.17 2.87 -15.05
CA PHE A 136 -10.16 1.47 -15.46
C PHE A 136 -11.39 1.05 -16.27
N SER A 137 -12.53 1.74 -16.13
CA SER A 137 -13.72 1.45 -16.94
C SER A 137 -13.51 1.68 -18.44
N GLN A 138 -12.55 2.51 -18.83
CA GLN A 138 -12.20 2.78 -20.23
C GLN A 138 -11.39 1.63 -20.86
N ILE A 139 -10.86 0.71 -20.07
CA ILE A 139 -10.09 -0.44 -20.56
C ILE A 139 -11.04 -1.64 -20.69
N PRO A 140 -11.10 -2.31 -21.85
CA PRO A 140 -11.93 -3.51 -22.03
C PRO A 140 -11.63 -4.57 -20.96
N LYS A 141 -12.67 -5.29 -20.53
CA LYS A 141 -12.57 -6.29 -19.43
C LYS A 141 -11.45 -7.31 -19.69
N GLU A 142 -11.40 -7.85 -20.90
CA GLU A 142 -10.39 -8.85 -21.28
C GLU A 142 -8.96 -8.31 -21.14
N GLN A 143 -8.70 -7.07 -21.56
CA GLN A 143 -7.39 -6.43 -21.44
C GLN A 143 -7.01 -6.18 -19.96
N ARG A 144 -7.97 -5.80 -19.12
CA ARG A 144 -7.74 -5.67 -17.69
C ARG A 144 -7.31 -7.00 -17.08
N GLU A 145 -8.01 -8.09 -17.41
CA GLU A 145 -7.70 -9.43 -16.90
C GLU A 145 -6.34 -9.94 -17.39
N GLN A 146 -6.02 -9.73 -18.66
CA GLN A 146 -4.70 -10.08 -19.23
C GLN A 146 -3.58 -9.31 -18.53
N THR A 147 -3.75 -8.00 -18.37
CA THR A 147 -2.76 -7.15 -17.67
C THR A 147 -2.61 -7.59 -16.23
N THR A 148 -3.71 -7.86 -15.53
CA THR A 148 -3.66 -8.35 -14.15
C THR A 148 -2.86 -9.65 -14.04
N ARG A 149 -3.13 -10.64 -14.91
CA ARG A 149 -2.38 -11.90 -14.95
C ARG A 149 -0.88 -11.68 -15.19
N LEU A 150 -0.54 -10.79 -16.12
CA LEU A 150 0.86 -10.46 -16.42
C LEU A 150 1.56 -9.81 -15.19
N LEU A 151 0.91 -8.86 -14.54
CA LEU A 151 1.46 -8.20 -13.35
C LEU A 151 1.63 -9.17 -12.18
N ILE A 152 0.67 -10.10 -11.97
CA ILE A 152 0.80 -11.18 -10.98
C ILE A 152 2.01 -12.06 -11.31
N HIS A 153 2.19 -12.45 -12.57
CA HIS A 153 3.34 -13.25 -12.98
C HIS A 153 4.66 -12.54 -12.69
N ILE A 154 4.77 -11.26 -13.03
CA ILE A 154 5.96 -10.45 -12.74
C ILE A 154 6.19 -10.36 -11.24
N HIS A 155 5.15 -10.04 -10.46
CA HIS A 155 5.23 -9.95 -9.00
C HIS A 155 5.74 -11.26 -8.39
N ASN A 156 5.16 -12.39 -8.77
CA ASN A 156 5.51 -13.70 -8.22
C ASN A 156 6.96 -14.13 -8.53
N ARG A 157 7.53 -13.62 -9.64
CA ARG A 157 8.94 -13.81 -9.96
C ARG A 157 9.88 -12.98 -9.09
N MET A 158 9.40 -11.87 -8.55
CA MET A 158 10.19 -10.93 -7.75
C MET A 158 9.97 -11.09 -6.25
N ALA A 159 8.79 -11.52 -5.85
CA ALA A 159 8.37 -11.58 -4.45
C ALA A 159 8.90 -12.80 -3.72
N LYS A 160 9.27 -12.62 -2.44
CA LYS A 160 9.58 -13.73 -1.54
C LYS A 160 8.36 -14.59 -1.17
N LYS A 161 7.17 -14.01 -1.24
CA LYS A 161 5.88 -14.68 -1.02
C LYS A 161 5.00 -14.44 -2.26
N PRO A 162 4.83 -15.44 -3.12
CA PRO A 162 3.95 -15.34 -4.28
C PRO A 162 2.50 -15.14 -3.85
N ILE A 163 1.74 -14.41 -4.66
CA ILE A 163 0.27 -14.30 -4.53
C ILE A 163 -0.34 -15.44 -5.34
N ALA A 164 -1.01 -16.38 -4.68
CA ALA A 164 -1.66 -17.51 -5.35
C ALA A 164 -2.90 -17.06 -6.13
N ASN A 165 -3.75 -16.23 -5.49
CA ASN A 165 -4.92 -15.62 -6.10
C ASN A 165 -4.99 -14.15 -5.70
N PHE A 166 -4.91 -13.26 -6.68
CA PHE A 166 -5.02 -11.82 -6.42
C PHE A 166 -6.44 -11.43 -5.96
N ILE A 167 -7.46 -12.24 -6.31
CA ILE A 167 -8.86 -12.04 -5.90
C ILE A 167 -9.04 -12.21 -4.39
N ASP A 168 -8.23 -13.06 -3.75
CA ASP A 168 -8.27 -13.32 -2.30
C ASP A 168 -7.29 -12.42 -1.52
N SER A 169 -6.57 -11.55 -2.20
CA SER A 169 -5.63 -10.65 -1.53
C SER A 169 -6.36 -9.44 -0.94
N ASP A 170 -5.92 -9.00 0.24
CA ASP A 170 -6.40 -7.80 0.95
C ASP A 170 -6.34 -6.50 0.13
N TYR A 171 -5.86 -6.57 -1.11
CA TYR A 171 -5.76 -5.44 -2.03
C TYR A 171 -7.07 -5.13 -2.77
N ILE A 172 -8.05 -6.07 -2.81
CA ILE A 172 -9.29 -5.93 -3.61
C ILE A 172 -10.53 -5.72 -2.74
N GLN A 173 -10.47 -6.07 -1.45
CA GLN A 173 -11.60 -5.88 -0.54
C GLN A 173 -11.68 -4.47 0.02
#